data_d9e981bd36675a492e151de358c6e8b9
#
_entry.id   d9e981bd36675a492e151de358c6e8b9
#
_cell.length_a   1.000
_cell.length_b   1.000
_cell.length_c   1.000
_cell.angle_alpha   90.00
_cell.angle_beta   90.00
_cell.angle_gamma   90.00
#
_symmetry.space_group_name_H-M   'P 1'
#
loop_
_entity.id
_entity.type
_entity.pdbx_description
1 polymer ?
#
loop_
_entity_poly.entity_id
_entity_poly.type
_entity_poly.pdbx_seq_one_letter_code
_entity_poly.pdbx_strand_id
1 'polypeptide(L)'
;MNKNDSFKVQKSKEAKSAPEGNFDNIKSKYIVKQIFDNLPRNILLKIILRNKKLQQRVDVDIKDYIEYSYVIIDIEPAQNVYGRFINIINEEDKKYFKIYFDGKNEEINRTILYKNERVQNIRILIKSNMQNFTRLFEKCKCIERIKLQYLKQRNYYEMNKMFNDNISLKEINFDNNCEINIKYMVYMFANCPKLETINMDKFNTEKVVNMSYAFLGCKSLKELNCSSFNTKNVTNFHGMFQDCSL
;
A
#
# COMPACT_ATOMS: atom_id res chain seq x y z
N MET A 1 -66.89 17.82 22.11
CA MET A 1 -66.88 18.16 20.69
C MET A 1 -65.51 17.71 20.13
N ASN A 2 -65.56 16.67 19.34
CA ASN A 2 -64.42 16.03 18.67
C ASN A 2 -63.83 16.95 17.60
N LYS A 3 -62.50 16.93 17.42
CA LYS A 3 -61.86 16.90 16.09
C LYS A 3 -60.53 16.25 16.18
N ASN A 4 -60.50 15.03 15.63
CA ASN A 4 -59.29 14.31 15.20
C ASN A 4 -58.69 15.05 14.01
N ASP A 5 -57.43 15.47 14.09
CA ASP A 5 -56.63 15.79 12.92
C ASP A 5 -55.56 14.72 12.74
N SER A 6 -55.85 13.88 11.77
CA SER A 6 -54.96 12.84 11.27
C SER A 6 -53.85 13.45 10.41
N PHE A 7 -52.62 13.42 10.90
CA PHE A 7 -51.45 13.71 10.09
C PHE A 7 -51.24 12.61 9.04
N LYS A 8 -51.54 12.93 7.79
CA LYS A 8 -51.15 12.13 6.62
C LYS A 8 -49.67 12.29 6.40
N VAL A 9 -48.89 11.22 6.70
CA VAL A 9 -47.52 11.09 6.25
C VAL A 9 -47.55 10.94 4.73
N GLN A 10 -47.09 11.98 4.03
CA GLN A 10 -46.79 11.88 2.60
C GLN A 10 -45.60 10.96 2.40
N LYS A 11 -45.83 9.82 1.75
CA LYS A 11 -44.78 8.95 1.21
C LYS A 11 -43.94 9.75 0.22
N SER A 12 -42.69 10.01 0.56
CA SER A 12 -41.69 10.53 -0.36
C SER A 12 -41.56 9.59 -1.55
N LYS A 13 -41.71 10.16 -2.74
CA LYS A 13 -41.52 9.47 -4.01
C LYS A 13 -40.11 8.84 -4.04
N GLU A 14 -40.07 7.54 -4.22
CA GLU A 14 -38.85 6.78 -4.55
C GLU A 14 -38.13 7.48 -5.70
N ALA A 15 -36.87 7.86 -5.46
CA ALA A 15 -36.00 8.33 -6.52
C ALA A 15 -35.85 7.20 -7.53
N LYS A 16 -36.34 7.40 -8.75
CA LYS A 16 -36.12 6.49 -9.88
C LYS A 16 -34.61 6.28 -9.99
N SER A 17 -34.17 5.03 -9.83
CA SER A 17 -32.81 4.62 -10.14
C SER A 17 -32.45 5.08 -11.55
N ALA A 18 -31.28 5.71 -11.69
CA ALA A 18 -30.76 6.05 -13.01
C ALA A 18 -30.74 4.79 -13.90
N PRO A 19 -31.04 4.90 -15.20
CA PRO A 19 -31.08 3.75 -16.09
C PRO A 19 -29.72 3.05 -16.05
N GLU A 20 -29.70 1.78 -15.68
CA GLU A 20 -28.51 0.94 -15.75
C GLU A 20 -28.07 0.89 -17.22
N GLY A 21 -26.98 1.60 -17.55
CA GLY A 21 -26.43 1.62 -18.89
C GLY A 21 -25.99 0.21 -19.26
N ASN A 22 -26.69 -0.42 -20.22
CA ASN A 22 -26.38 -1.77 -20.65
C ASN A 22 -25.24 -1.73 -21.69
N PHE A 23 -24.00 -1.90 -21.24
CA PHE A 23 -22.82 -1.97 -22.10
C PHE A 23 -22.84 -3.18 -23.06
N ASP A 24 -23.75 -4.16 -22.86
CA ASP A 24 -23.88 -5.33 -23.71
C ASP A 24 -24.37 -4.95 -25.12
N ASN A 25 -25.04 -3.81 -25.29
CA ASN A 25 -25.53 -3.32 -26.57
C ASN A 25 -24.45 -2.67 -27.44
N ILE A 26 -23.29 -2.34 -26.87
CA ILE A 26 -22.17 -1.79 -27.64
C ILE A 26 -21.44 -2.95 -28.32
N LYS A 27 -21.66 -3.14 -29.63
CA LYS A 27 -21.08 -4.27 -30.39
C LYS A 27 -19.57 -4.16 -30.60
N SER A 28 -19.02 -2.94 -30.70
CA SER A 28 -17.61 -2.71 -30.97
C SER A 28 -16.74 -2.90 -29.72
N LYS A 29 -15.84 -3.90 -29.77
CA LYS A 29 -14.82 -4.12 -28.74
C LYS A 29 -13.91 -2.88 -28.56
N TYR A 30 -13.61 -2.20 -29.64
CA TYR A 30 -12.79 -1.00 -29.66
C TYR A 30 -13.43 0.17 -28.88
N ILE A 31 -14.72 0.44 -29.15
CA ILE A 31 -15.47 1.51 -28.44
C ILE A 31 -15.57 1.18 -26.94
N VAL A 32 -15.87 -0.06 -26.59
CA VAL A 32 -15.90 -0.48 -25.18
C VAL A 32 -14.55 -0.23 -24.53
N LYS A 33 -13.46 -0.65 -25.18
CA LYS A 33 -12.10 -0.41 -24.67
C LYS A 33 -11.80 1.08 -24.48
N GLN A 34 -12.11 1.93 -25.44
CA GLN A 34 -11.90 3.38 -25.31
C GLN A 34 -12.70 4.01 -24.16
N ILE A 35 -13.96 3.59 -23.95
CA ILE A 35 -14.76 4.06 -22.82
C ILE A 35 -14.09 3.67 -21.50
N PHE A 36 -13.61 2.44 -21.41
CA PHE A 36 -13.01 1.91 -20.19
C PHE A 36 -11.60 2.43 -19.92
N ASP A 37 -10.81 2.71 -20.95
CA ASP A 37 -9.47 3.34 -20.83
C ASP A 37 -9.56 4.75 -20.23
N ASN A 38 -10.69 5.43 -20.42
CA ASN A 38 -10.94 6.76 -19.86
C ASN A 38 -11.61 6.75 -18.47
N LEU A 39 -12.01 5.57 -17.96
CA LEU A 39 -12.56 5.46 -16.61
C LEU A 39 -11.45 5.29 -15.56
N PRO A 40 -11.62 5.88 -14.37
CA PRO A 40 -10.78 5.53 -13.23
C PRO A 40 -10.81 4.02 -13.01
N ARG A 41 -9.64 3.39 -12.90
CA ARG A 41 -9.52 1.92 -12.89
C ARG A 41 -10.30 1.24 -11.77
N ASN A 42 -10.49 1.89 -10.62
CA ASN A 42 -11.33 1.42 -9.53
C ASN A 42 -12.83 1.34 -9.90
N ILE A 43 -13.30 2.23 -10.78
CA ILE A 43 -14.67 2.20 -11.30
C ILE A 43 -14.77 1.10 -12.37
N LEU A 44 -13.81 1.06 -13.28
CA LEU A 44 -13.66 0.03 -14.29
C LEU A 44 -13.76 -1.37 -13.69
N LEU A 45 -12.94 -1.67 -12.69
CA LEU A 45 -12.92 -2.98 -12.05
C LEU A 45 -14.23 -3.34 -11.34
N LYS A 46 -14.91 -2.38 -10.70
CA LYS A 46 -16.22 -2.61 -10.08
C LYS A 46 -17.29 -3.00 -11.11
N ILE A 47 -17.22 -2.40 -12.30
CA ILE A 47 -18.15 -2.70 -13.41
C ILE A 47 -17.85 -4.08 -13.99
N ILE A 48 -16.57 -4.34 -14.28
CA ILE A 48 -16.13 -5.56 -14.99
C ILE A 48 -16.27 -6.80 -14.10
N LEU A 49 -15.97 -6.73 -12.81
CA LEU A 49 -16.04 -7.87 -11.90
C LEU A 49 -17.43 -8.52 -11.83
N ARG A 50 -18.47 -7.76 -12.11
CA ARG A 50 -19.86 -8.24 -12.12
C ARG A 50 -20.32 -8.73 -13.48
N ASN A 51 -19.51 -8.58 -14.54
CA ASN A 51 -19.90 -8.91 -15.90
C ASN A 51 -18.79 -9.65 -16.66
N LYS A 52 -18.92 -11.01 -16.72
CA LYS A 52 -17.95 -11.89 -17.41
C LYS A 52 -17.78 -11.56 -18.90
N LYS A 53 -18.84 -11.10 -19.59
CA LYS A 53 -18.76 -10.72 -21.01
C LYS A 53 -17.92 -9.47 -21.20
N LEU A 54 -18.01 -8.50 -20.28
CA LEU A 54 -17.16 -7.32 -20.30
C LEU A 54 -15.71 -7.64 -19.99
N GLN A 55 -15.43 -8.57 -19.06
CA GLN A 55 -14.05 -9.02 -18.77
C GLN A 55 -13.33 -9.47 -20.04
N GLN A 56 -13.96 -10.31 -20.84
CA GLN A 56 -13.40 -10.82 -22.11
C GLN A 56 -13.23 -9.72 -23.18
N ARG A 57 -14.05 -8.66 -23.12
CA ARG A 57 -14.04 -7.58 -24.13
C ARG A 57 -13.02 -6.50 -23.85
N VAL A 58 -12.64 -6.28 -22.60
CA VAL A 58 -11.69 -5.24 -22.18
C VAL A 58 -10.34 -5.80 -21.79
N ASP A 59 -10.15 -7.11 -21.88
CA ASP A 59 -8.87 -7.78 -21.64
C ASP A 59 -8.34 -7.55 -20.23
N VAL A 60 -9.24 -7.58 -19.23
CA VAL A 60 -8.90 -7.42 -17.81
C VAL A 60 -9.05 -8.78 -17.13
N ASP A 61 -7.99 -9.24 -16.49
CA ASP A 61 -7.97 -10.52 -15.78
C ASP A 61 -8.00 -10.37 -14.24
N ILE A 62 -7.99 -11.51 -13.54
CA ILE A 62 -7.92 -11.54 -12.07
C ILE A 62 -6.62 -10.92 -11.56
N LYS A 63 -5.53 -11.03 -12.33
CA LYS A 63 -4.23 -10.47 -11.98
C LYS A 63 -4.29 -8.95 -11.94
N ASP A 64 -4.87 -8.33 -12.98
CA ASP A 64 -5.12 -6.88 -13.01
C ASP A 64 -5.93 -6.41 -11.79
N TYR A 65 -6.91 -7.21 -11.36
CA TYR A 65 -7.71 -6.90 -10.18
C TYR A 65 -6.89 -6.94 -8.89
N ILE A 66 -6.05 -7.97 -8.72
CA ILE A 66 -5.18 -8.10 -7.54
C ILE A 66 -4.21 -6.93 -7.49
N GLU A 67 -3.52 -6.64 -8.59
CA GLU A 67 -2.56 -5.54 -8.72
C GLU A 67 -3.15 -4.17 -8.39
N TYR A 68 -4.44 -4.01 -8.64
CA TYR A 68 -5.14 -2.75 -8.37
C TYR A 68 -5.79 -2.67 -6.99
N SER A 69 -6.20 -3.80 -6.46
CA SER A 69 -6.93 -3.88 -5.19
C SER A 69 -6.02 -4.00 -3.99
N TYR A 70 -4.75 -4.34 -4.21
CA TYR A 70 -3.80 -4.59 -3.14
C TYR A 70 -2.45 -3.92 -3.41
N VAL A 71 -1.82 -3.43 -2.34
CA VAL A 71 -0.38 -3.26 -2.27
C VAL A 71 0.20 -4.64 -1.98
N ILE A 72 1.17 -5.07 -2.77
CA ILE A 72 1.84 -6.35 -2.58
C ILE A 72 3.20 -6.10 -1.95
N ILE A 73 3.47 -6.79 -0.86
CA ILE A 73 4.75 -6.73 -0.17
C ILE A 73 5.33 -8.14 -0.09
N ASP A 74 6.50 -8.33 -0.66
CA ASP A 74 7.29 -9.55 -0.55
C ASP A 74 8.47 -9.30 0.39
N ILE A 75 8.64 -10.17 1.39
CA ILE A 75 9.69 -10.10 2.40
C ILE A 75 10.53 -11.37 2.31
N GLU A 76 11.84 -11.18 2.23
CA GLU A 76 12.82 -12.24 2.44
C GLU A 76 13.33 -12.15 3.88
N PRO A 77 13.03 -13.16 4.73
CA PRO A 77 13.51 -13.18 6.10
C PRO A 77 15.03 -13.39 6.19
N ALA A 78 15.67 -12.76 7.15
CA ALA A 78 17.07 -13.00 7.48
C ALA A 78 17.26 -14.42 8.04
N GLN A 79 18.30 -15.10 7.60
CA GLN A 79 18.61 -16.46 8.04
C GLN A 79 18.85 -16.51 9.55
N ASN A 80 18.21 -17.49 10.21
CA ASN A 80 18.33 -17.73 11.66
C ASN A 80 17.92 -16.55 12.55
N VAL A 81 17.13 -15.59 12.00
CA VAL A 81 16.54 -14.50 12.75
C VAL A 81 15.02 -14.66 12.75
N TYR A 82 14.44 -14.66 13.95
CA TYR A 82 13.02 -14.94 14.18
C TYR A 82 12.37 -13.75 14.87
N GLY A 83 11.05 -13.78 14.93
CA GLY A 83 10.27 -12.74 15.59
C GLY A 83 9.28 -12.08 14.66
N ARG A 84 8.87 -10.88 15.00
CA ARG A 84 7.85 -10.15 14.28
C ARG A 84 8.34 -9.71 12.91
N PHE A 85 7.52 -9.93 11.88
CA PHE A 85 7.78 -9.51 10.50
C PHE A 85 6.82 -8.41 10.00
N ILE A 86 5.76 -8.10 10.74
CA ILE A 86 4.83 -7.00 10.49
C ILE A 86 4.13 -6.59 11.79
N ASN A 87 3.82 -5.30 11.94
CA ASN A 87 3.05 -4.75 13.04
C ASN A 87 1.63 -4.41 12.59
N ILE A 88 0.67 -5.23 12.91
CA ILE A 88 -0.75 -4.90 12.79
C ILE A 88 -1.19 -4.46 14.18
N ILE A 89 -1.27 -3.14 14.39
CA ILE A 89 -1.43 -2.53 15.72
C ILE A 89 -2.84 -2.76 16.26
N ASN A 90 -3.85 -2.60 15.41
CA ASN A 90 -5.24 -2.75 15.79
C ASN A 90 -5.80 -4.07 15.25
N GLU A 91 -6.52 -4.82 16.07
CA GLU A 91 -7.19 -6.06 15.61
C GLU A 91 -8.15 -5.81 14.44
N GLU A 92 -8.82 -4.65 14.42
CA GLU A 92 -9.72 -4.25 13.34
C GLU A 92 -9.02 -4.08 11.99
N ASP A 93 -7.71 -3.80 12.01
CA ASP A 93 -6.92 -3.62 10.79
C ASP A 93 -6.55 -4.95 10.13
N LYS A 94 -6.62 -6.06 10.84
CA LYS A 94 -6.33 -7.41 10.28
C LYS A 94 -7.12 -7.70 9.00
N LYS A 95 -8.34 -7.22 8.89
CA LYS A 95 -9.19 -7.36 7.68
C LYS A 95 -8.62 -6.74 6.41
N TYR A 96 -7.60 -5.87 6.53
CA TYR A 96 -6.91 -5.24 5.39
C TYR A 96 -5.74 -6.07 4.90
N PHE A 97 -5.29 -7.07 5.66
CA PHE A 97 -4.10 -7.86 5.37
C PHE A 97 -4.45 -9.30 5.03
N LYS A 98 -3.70 -9.87 4.08
CA LYS A 98 -3.64 -11.29 3.81
C LYS A 98 -2.17 -11.69 3.74
N ILE A 99 -1.77 -12.72 4.45
CA ILE A 99 -0.38 -13.13 4.59
C ILE A 99 -0.22 -14.56 4.09
N TYR A 100 0.81 -14.82 3.32
CA TYR A 100 1.12 -16.11 2.73
C TYR A 100 2.60 -16.42 2.87
N PHE A 101 2.96 -17.68 3.11
CA PHE A 101 4.35 -18.13 3.19
C PHE A 101 4.71 -19.02 2.01
N ASP A 102 5.89 -18.80 1.42
CA ASP A 102 6.52 -19.65 0.39
C ASP A 102 5.60 -19.96 -0.80
N GLY A 103 4.79 -18.97 -1.22
CA GLY A 103 3.87 -19.10 -2.35
C GLY A 103 2.70 -20.05 -2.14
N LYS A 104 2.47 -20.53 -0.92
CA LYS A 104 1.32 -21.39 -0.59
C LYS A 104 0.02 -20.58 -0.61
N ASN A 105 -1.09 -21.25 -0.93
CA ASN A 105 -2.43 -20.61 -0.97
C ASN A 105 -3.10 -20.51 0.43
N GLU A 106 -2.49 -21.07 1.46
CA GLU A 106 -2.99 -21.01 2.83
C GLU A 106 -2.70 -19.64 3.45
N GLU A 107 -3.74 -18.95 3.91
CA GLU A 107 -3.62 -17.65 4.58
C GLU A 107 -3.13 -17.84 6.01
N ILE A 108 -2.08 -17.09 6.37
CA ILE A 108 -1.44 -17.13 7.68
C ILE A 108 -2.00 -16.02 8.58
N ASN A 109 -2.57 -16.40 9.75
CA ASN A 109 -3.18 -15.46 10.68
C ASN A 109 -2.26 -15.00 11.83
N ARG A 110 -0.96 -14.88 11.56
CA ARG A 110 0.03 -14.43 12.55
C ARG A 110 1.06 -13.47 11.93
N THR A 111 1.74 -12.76 12.80
CA THR A 111 2.71 -11.71 12.46
C THR A 111 4.14 -12.02 12.93
N ILE A 112 4.38 -13.26 13.36
CA ILE A 112 5.64 -13.71 13.98
C ILE A 112 6.15 -14.96 13.25
N LEU A 113 7.47 -14.99 12.97
CA LEU A 113 8.21 -16.19 12.59
C LEU A 113 8.73 -16.91 13.82
N TYR A 114 8.51 -18.21 13.89
CA TYR A 114 9.01 -19.04 15.00
C TYR A 114 10.36 -19.69 14.66
N LYS A 115 11.15 -19.99 15.69
CA LYS A 115 12.51 -20.54 15.57
C LYS A 115 12.60 -21.85 14.79
N ASN A 116 11.53 -22.63 14.75
CA ASN A 116 11.50 -23.94 14.08
C ASN A 116 11.07 -23.88 12.62
N GLU A 117 10.83 -22.69 12.09
CA GLU A 117 10.31 -22.50 10.74
C GLU A 117 11.41 -22.08 9.78
N ARG A 118 11.35 -22.64 8.59
CA ARG A 118 12.22 -22.27 7.45
C ARG A 118 11.38 -21.60 6.38
N VAL A 119 10.94 -20.36 6.65
CA VAL A 119 10.21 -19.53 5.69
C VAL A 119 11.23 -18.78 4.83
N GLN A 120 11.11 -18.90 3.51
CA GLN A 120 11.98 -18.21 2.55
C GLN A 120 11.37 -16.93 2.03
N ASN A 121 10.04 -16.91 1.90
CA ASN A 121 9.32 -15.74 1.41
C ASN A 121 8.02 -15.53 2.16
N ILE A 122 7.73 -14.27 2.51
CA ILE A 122 6.46 -13.86 3.10
C ILE A 122 5.81 -12.88 2.14
N ARG A 123 4.65 -13.26 1.60
CA ARG A 123 3.84 -12.35 0.77
C ARG A 123 2.72 -11.77 1.59
N ILE A 124 2.62 -10.45 1.58
CA ILE A 124 1.57 -9.69 2.26
C ILE A 124 0.78 -8.91 1.22
N LEU A 125 -0.52 -9.12 1.17
CA LEU A 125 -1.45 -8.33 0.38
C LEU A 125 -2.17 -7.36 1.30
N ILE A 126 -2.01 -6.06 1.06
CA ILE A 126 -2.65 -5.00 1.83
C ILE A 126 -3.71 -4.35 0.94
N LYS A 127 -4.96 -4.26 1.40
CA LYS A 127 -6.01 -3.57 0.64
C LYS A 127 -5.59 -2.15 0.29
N SER A 128 -5.79 -1.77 -0.97
CA SER A 128 -5.30 -0.50 -1.54
C SER A 128 -5.87 0.77 -0.90
N ASN A 129 -6.93 0.68 -0.11
CA ASN A 129 -7.51 1.81 0.62
C ASN A 129 -6.82 2.11 1.96
N MET A 130 -5.84 1.31 2.39
CA MET A 130 -5.03 1.60 3.56
C MET A 130 -4.01 2.69 3.24
N GLN A 131 -3.98 3.76 4.04
CA GLN A 131 -3.11 4.92 3.83
C GLN A 131 -2.07 5.11 4.93
N ASN A 132 -2.33 4.55 6.11
CA ASN A 132 -1.43 4.67 7.25
C ASN A 132 -0.54 3.42 7.38
N PHE A 133 0.74 3.62 7.04
CA PHE A 133 1.81 2.62 7.16
C PHE A 133 2.77 2.97 8.32
N THR A 134 2.37 3.90 9.19
CA THR A 134 3.18 4.28 10.36
C THR A 134 3.52 3.04 11.19
N ARG A 135 4.83 2.83 11.43
CA ARG A 135 5.39 1.72 12.20
C ARG A 135 5.10 0.30 11.67
N LEU A 136 4.62 0.16 10.43
CA LEU A 136 4.17 -1.14 9.90
C LEU A 136 5.23 -2.23 10.00
N PHE A 137 6.50 -1.89 9.83
CA PHE A 137 7.64 -2.79 9.97
C PHE A 137 8.62 -2.35 11.08
N GLU A 138 8.23 -1.44 11.97
CA GLU A 138 9.10 -1.00 13.07
C GLU A 138 9.54 -2.19 13.93
N LYS A 139 10.87 -2.31 14.17
CA LYS A 139 11.47 -3.38 14.97
C LYS A 139 11.26 -4.81 14.45
N CYS A 140 10.95 -4.96 13.17
CA CYS A 140 10.81 -6.27 12.53
C CYS A 140 12.20 -6.83 12.15
N LYS A 141 12.96 -7.25 13.16
CA LYS A 141 14.38 -7.62 13.05
C LYS A 141 14.66 -8.80 12.12
N CYS A 142 13.66 -9.59 11.77
CA CYS A 142 13.83 -10.76 10.89
C CYS A 142 13.72 -10.43 9.38
N ILE A 143 13.52 -9.17 9.00
CA ILE A 143 13.46 -8.77 7.60
C ILE A 143 14.87 -8.52 7.07
N GLU A 144 15.28 -9.21 6.01
CA GLU A 144 16.53 -8.96 5.30
C GLU A 144 16.32 -8.11 4.04
N ARG A 145 15.34 -8.48 3.22
CA ARG A 145 14.94 -7.71 2.03
C ARG A 145 13.43 -7.54 1.99
N ILE A 146 13.00 -6.43 1.44
CA ILE A 146 11.58 -6.14 1.26
C ILE A 146 11.34 -5.49 -0.10
N LYS A 147 10.35 -6.01 -0.84
CA LYS A 147 9.89 -5.45 -2.10
C LYS A 147 8.44 -5.01 -1.98
N LEU A 148 8.17 -3.75 -2.32
CA LEU A 148 6.82 -3.18 -2.36
C LEU A 148 6.39 -2.99 -3.81
N GLN A 149 5.17 -3.41 -4.13
CA GLN A 149 4.61 -3.34 -5.48
C GLN A 149 3.21 -2.72 -5.44
N TYR A 150 2.86 -2.01 -6.50
CA TYR A 150 1.54 -1.40 -6.70
C TYR A 150 1.11 -0.41 -5.62
N LEU A 151 2.07 0.24 -4.99
CA LEU A 151 1.81 1.34 -4.06
C LEU A 151 1.42 2.58 -4.88
N LYS A 152 0.18 2.59 -5.39
CA LYS A 152 -0.36 3.63 -6.27
C LYS A 152 -1.63 4.18 -5.66
N GLN A 153 -1.56 5.34 -5.03
CA GLN A 153 -2.78 6.01 -4.59
C GLN A 153 -2.73 7.50 -4.89
N ARG A 154 -3.91 8.05 -5.15
CA ARG A 154 -4.12 9.50 -5.27
C ARG A 154 -3.95 10.23 -3.93
N ASN A 155 -3.92 9.49 -2.82
CA ASN A 155 -3.82 10.03 -1.47
C ASN A 155 -2.38 9.91 -0.96
N TYR A 156 -2.04 10.76 0.01
CA TYR A 156 -0.73 10.76 0.65
C TYR A 156 -0.64 9.69 1.73
N TYR A 157 0.51 9.00 1.77
CA TYR A 157 0.80 7.99 2.77
C TYR A 157 1.43 8.57 4.02
N GLU A 158 1.05 8.02 5.17
CA GLU A 158 1.72 8.25 6.44
C GLU A 158 2.70 7.11 6.69
N MET A 159 4.02 7.43 6.68
CA MET A 159 5.08 6.42 6.75
C MET A 159 6.09 6.68 7.88
N ASN A 160 5.68 7.44 8.93
CA ASN A 160 6.56 7.65 10.07
C ASN A 160 7.00 6.32 10.68
N LYS A 161 8.32 6.17 10.92
CA LYS A 161 8.91 4.98 11.54
C LYS A 161 8.61 3.66 10.82
N MET A 162 8.19 3.69 9.54
CA MET A 162 7.74 2.48 8.84
C MET A 162 8.75 1.35 8.92
N PHE A 163 10.03 1.65 8.79
CA PHE A 163 11.13 0.67 8.84
C PHE A 163 12.09 0.92 10.01
N ASN A 164 11.74 1.75 10.98
CA ASN A 164 12.62 2.08 12.10
C ASN A 164 13.07 0.85 12.89
N ASP A 165 14.35 0.82 13.31
CA ASP A 165 14.96 -0.26 14.11
C ASP A 165 14.97 -1.64 13.44
N ASN A 166 15.07 -1.71 12.11
CA ASN A 166 15.23 -2.95 11.35
C ASN A 166 16.72 -3.30 11.18
N ILE A 167 17.28 -3.96 12.19
CA ILE A 167 18.74 -4.22 12.29
C ILE A 167 19.29 -5.23 11.27
N SER A 168 18.43 -6.02 10.63
CA SER A 168 18.83 -7.00 9.61
C SER A 168 18.55 -6.53 8.19
N LEU A 169 17.79 -5.45 8.02
CA LEU A 169 17.33 -4.95 6.72
C LEU A 169 18.50 -4.44 5.89
N LYS A 170 18.71 -5.06 4.71
CA LYS A 170 19.78 -4.72 3.76
C LYS A 170 19.27 -3.96 2.54
N GLU A 171 18.07 -4.27 2.09
CA GLU A 171 17.53 -3.75 0.84
C GLU A 171 16.04 -3.48 0.93
N ILE A 172 15.65 -2.31 0.40
CA ILE A 172 14.25 -1.95 0.17
C ILE A 172 14.08 -1.64 -1.32
N ASN A 173 13.20 -2.36 -1.98
CA ASN A 173 12.90 -2.18 -3.39
C ASN A 173 11.45 -1.71 -3.58
N PHE A 174 11.27 -0.56 -4.21
CA PHE A 174 9.99 -0.06 -4.67
C PHE A 174 9.87 -0.33 -6.17
N ASP A 175 8.94 -1.20 -6.57
CA ASP A 175 8.72 -1.59 -7.97
C ASP A 175 8.42 -0.38 -8.85
N ASN A 176 8.71 -0.49 -10.15
CA ASN A 176 8.44 0.57 -11.13
C ASN A 176 6.96 0.98 -11.20
N ASN A 177 6.07 0.12 -10.73
CA ASN A 177 4.65 0.39 -10.63
C ASN A 177 4.25 1.17 -9.37
N CYS A 178 5.20 1.59 -8.52
CA CYS A 178 4.93 2.43 -7.36
C CYS A 178 4.93 3.91 -7.73
N GLU A 179 3.99 4.67 -7.15
CA GLU A 179 3.94 6.13 -7.12
C GLU A 179 3.61 6.52 -5.67
N ILE A 180 4.59 6.98 -4.92
CA ILE A 180 4.47 7.12 -3.48
C ILE A 180 4.34 8.59 -3.12
N ASN A 181 3.12 9.08 -2.96
CA ASN A 181 2.86 10.39 -2.41
C ASN A 181 2.95 10.32 -0.87
N ILE A 182 4.00 10.90 -0.31
CA ILE A 182 4.27 10.81 1.13
C ILE A 182 3.89 12.11 1.84
N LYS A 183 3.33 11.99 3.04
CA LYS A 183 3.00 13.12 3.89
C LYS A 183 3.91 13.21 5.11
N TYR A 184 4.24 12.07 5.69
CA TYR A 184 5.09 11.99 6.87
C TYR A 184 6.15 10.91 6.69
N MET A 185 7.44 11.25 6.96
CA MET A 185 8.56 10.32 6.87
C MET A 185 9.57 10.44 8.04
N VAL A 186 9.12 10.96 9.16
CA VAL A 186 9.96 11.11 10.37
C VAL A 186 10.40 9.73 10.87
N TYR A 187 11.72 9.53 11.07
CA TYR A 187 12.34 8.24 11.45
C TYR A 187 12.03 7.08 10.50
N MET A 188 11.66 7.34 9.25
CA MET A 188 11.13 6.28 8.36
C MET A 188 12.07 5.09 8.21
N PHE A 189 13.36 5.32 8.04
CA PHE A 189 14.41 4.31 7.88
C PHE A 189 15.45 4.37 9.02
N ALA A 190 15.14 5.04 10.13
CA ALA A 190 16.11 5.22 11.19
C ALA A 190 16.54 3.89 11.82
N ASN A 191 17.81 3.84 12.25
CA ASN A 191 18.40 2.65 12.88
C ASN A 191 18.30 1.36 12.04
N CYS A 192 18.54 1.51 10.72
CA CYS A 192 18.72 0.38 9.79
C CYS A 192 20.21 0.25 9.44
N PRO A 193 21.08 -0.25 10.36
CA PRO A 193 22.54 -0.19 10.22
C PRO A 193 23.10 -1.01 9.07
N LYS A 194 22.34 -1.99 8.55
CA LYS A 194 22.72 -2.84 7.43
C LYS A 194 22.08 -2.44 6.10
N LEU A 195 21.26 -1.38 6.08
CA LEU A 195 20.64 -0.90 4.84
C LEU A 195 21.71 -0.34 3.91
N GLU A 196 21.92 -1.03 2.78
CA GLU A 196 22.96 -0.70 1.80
C GLU A 196 22.44 0.17 0.67
N THR A 197 21.24 -0.15 0.20
CA THR A 197 20.63 0.50 -0.96
C THR A 197 19.15 0.76 -0.75
N ILE A 198 18.71 1.92 -1.24
CA ILE A 198 17.29 2.28 -1.32
C ILE A 198 17.07 3.21 -2.51
N ASN A 199 16.10 2.87 -3.35
CA ASN A 199 15.70 3.74 -4.45
C ASN A 199 14.51 4.62 -4.03
N MET A 200 14.73 5.94 -3.99
CA MET A 200 13.72 6.93 -3.61
C MET A 200 13.07 7.61 -4.83
N ASP A 201 13.37 7.21 -6.07
CA ASP A 201 12.88 7.85 -7.30
C ASP A 201 11.35 7.87 -7.43
N LYS A 202 10.67 6.97 -6.73
CA LYS A 202 9.21 6.83 -6.74
C LYS A 202 8.51 7.71 -5.70
N PHE A 203 9.27 8.45 -4.90
CA PHE A 203 8.74 9.25 -3.81
C PHE A 203 8.45 10.69 -4.24
N ASN A 204 7.20 11.09 -4.12
CA ASN A 204 6.79 12.49 -4.20
C ASN A 204 6.72 13.07 -2.78
N THR A 205 7.66 13.94 -2.45
CA THR A 205 7.79 14.56 -1.12
C THR A 205 7.21 15.97 -1.05
N GLU A 206 6.46 16.41 -2.07
CA GLU A 206 5.91 17.78 -2.16
C GLU A 206 5.14 18.23 -0.91
N LYS A 207 4.46 17.31 -0.23
CA LYS A 207 3.68 17.62 0.98
C LYS A 207 4.41 17.32 2.30
N VAL A 208 5.67 16.89 2.23
CA VAL A 208 6.45 16.61 3.43
C VAL A 208 6.93 17.93 4.05
N VAL A 209 6.66 18.09 5.34
CA VAL A 209 7.08 19.25 6.14
C VAL A 209 8.25 18.91 7.06
N ASN A 210 8.37 17.64 7.45
CA ASN A 210 9.37 17.17 8.40
C ASN A 210 10.00 15.86 7.93
N MET A 211 11.34 15.89 7.72
CA MET A 211 12.19 14.76 7.35
C MET A 211 13.17 14.39 8.47
N SER A 212 12.92 14.87 9.71
CA SER A 212 13.87 14.65 10.80
C SER A 212 14.10 13.16 11.05
N TYR A 213 15.39 12.82 11.23
CA TYR A 213 15.86 11.48 11.52
C TYR A 213 15.47 10.41 10.49
N ALA A 214 15.10 10.79 9.26
CA ALA A 214 14.58 9.85 8.28
C ALA A 214 15.54 8.69 7.99
N PHE A 215 16.85 8.92 8.00
CA PHE A 215 17.92 7.95 7.76
C PHE A 215 18.91 7.84 8.92
N LEU A 216 18.57 8.35 10.12
CA LEU A 216 19.44 8.28 11.30
C LEU A 216 20.00 6.86 11.49
N GLY A 217 21.33 6.74 11.65
CA GLY A 217 21.98 5.48 11.97
C GLY A 217 21.98 4.43 10.85
N CYS A 218 21.78 4.84 9.59
CA CYS A 218 21.94 3.99 8.40
C CYS A 218 23.43 3.86 8.05
N LYS A 219 24.18 3.08 8.86
CA LYS A 219 25.65 3.00 8.82
C LYS A 219 26.22 2.33 7.57
N SER A 220 25.45 1.51 6.86
CA SER A 220 25.89 0.82 5.64
C SER A 220 25.38 1.47 4.36
N LEU A 221 24.62 2.55 4.44
CA LEU A 221 24.08 3.23 3.28
C LEU A 221 25.21 3.92 2.51
N LYS A 222 25.48 3.43 1.29
CA LYS A 222 26.61 3.86 0.46
C LYS A 222 26.26 5.06 -0.41
N GLU A 223 25.05 5.07 -0.91
CA GLU A 223 24.52 6.13 -1.76
C GLU A 223 23.01 6.25 -1.61
N LEU A 224 22.50 7.46 -1.75
CA LEU A 224 21.09 7.77 -1.74
C LEU A 224 20.77 8.80 -2.82
N ASN A 225 20.01 8.37 -3.83
CA ASN A 225 19.52 9.30 -4.83
C ASN A 225 18.32 10.09 -4.29
N CYS A 226 18.51 11.35 -3.99
CA CYS A 226 17.47 12.28 -3.52
C CYS A 226 16.99 13.24 -4.63
N SER A 227 17.29 12.99 -5.90
CA SER A 227 16.96 13.91 -7.00
C SER A 227 15.45 14.12 -7.20
N SER A 228 14.64 13.15 -6.78
CA SER A 228 13.17 13.23 -6.79
C SER A 228 12.57 14.03 -5.63
N PHE A 229 13.38 14.37 -4.62
CA PHE A 229 12.87 15.05 -3.42
C PHE A 229 12.50 16.50 -3.70
N ASN A 230 11.24 16.83 -3.52
CA ASN A 230 10.78 18.20 -3.47
C ASN A 230 10.79 18.67 -2.01
N THR A 231 11.82 19.48 -1.67
CA THR A 231 12.03 19.94 -0.29
C THR A 231 11.45 21.34 -0.02
N LYS A 232 10.72 21.92 -0.97
CA LYS A 232 10.18 23.28 -0.88
C LYS A 232 9.38 23.55 0.40
N ASN A 233 8.66 22.55 0.88
CA ASN A 233 7.80 22.67 2.07
C ASN A 233 8.44 22.11 3.34
N VAL A 234 9.66 21.56 3.26
CA VAL A 234 10.33 20.94 4.40
C VAL A 234 10.95 22.01 5.28
N THR A 235 10.53 22.04 6.54
CA THR A 235 11.04 22.99 7.56
C THR A 235 11.95 22.34 8.58
N ASN A 236 11.99 21.01 8.65
CA ASN A 236 12.79 20.27 9.63
C ASN A 236 13.53 19.09 9.00
N PHE A 237 14.87 19.18 8.98
CA PHE A 237 15.81 18.14 8.55
C PHE A 237 16.68 17.62 9.71
N HIS A 238 16.31 17.91 10.97
CA HIS A 238 17.16 17.60 12.12
C HIS A 238 17.58 16.12 12.14
N GLY A 239 18.89 15.87 12.20
CA GLY A 239 19.46 14.53 12.27
C GLY A 239 19.12 13.60 11.09
N MET A 240 18.68 14.14 9.92
CA MET A 240 18.21 13.33 8.79
C MET A 240 19.21 12.25 8.37
N PHE A 241 20.51 12.57 8.38
CA PHE A 241 21.62 11.67 8.02
C PHE A 241 22.61 11.47 9.16
N GLN A 242 22.23 11.76 10.39
CA GLN A 242 23.10 11.57 11.55
C GLN A 242 23.52 10.09 11.64
N ASP A 243 24.80 9.82 11.91
CA ASP A 243 25.38 8.49 11.99
C ASP A 243 25.23 7.64 10.71
N CYS A 244 25.10 8.26 9.55
CA CYS A 244 25.25 7.62 8.24
C CYS A 244 26.72 7.60 7.81
N SER A 245 27.06 6.65 6.90
CA SER A 245 28.41 6.59 6.27
C SER A 245 28.42 7.11 4.83
N LEU A 246 27.47 7.99 4.49
CA LEU A 246 27.36 8.65 3.18
C LEU A 246 28.53 9.60 2.91
#